data_3cbff2fcf69f45e6b5efbba2b2e630cd
#
_entry.id   3cbff2fcf69f45e6b5efbba2b2e630cd
#
_cell.length_a   1.000
_cell.length_b   1.000
_cell.length_c   1.000
_cell.angle_alpha   90.00
_cell.angle_beta   90.00
_cell.angle_gamma   90.00
#
_symmetry.space_group_name_H-M   'P 1'
#
loop_
_entity.id
_entity.type
_entity.pdbx_description
1 polymer ?
#
loop_
_entity_poly.entity_id
_entity_poly.type
_entity_poly.pdbx_seq_one_letter_code
_entity_poly.pdbx_strand_id
1 'polypeptide(L)'
;MKPLLLSLIAALFAGAALAAGAGEDPNRPREFWWYWDRPAAQLPPPAPGVGAAVLVTHVIFSGQGYILQPRRSALRLPQGTATMPVVHVEVDPARAFAANAAQSDALRAAVLDAVRRGSSTWVQLDFEARRSQREFWRTAVHSIKAALPAGVRLSVTALASWCYGDRWIGDAPVDEIVPMYFRLRQTRRDYILRSAAGVSEARCASAHGVADDEPDWPVALPGRRYVFLGQRGRLGTDSIADSQGSYLP
;
A
#
# COMPACT_ATOMS: atom_id res chain seq x y z
N MET A 1 -57.44 -26.40 -44.94
CA MET A 1 -56.16 -25.70 -45.16
C MET A 1 -55.91 -24.89 -43.89
N LYS A 2 -54.99 -25.36 -43.03
CA LYS A 2 -54.54 -24.65 -41.78
C LYS A 2 -53.13 -24.10 -41.98
N PRO A 3 -52.86 -22.84 -41.71
CA PRO A 3 -51.48 -22.36 -41.73
C PRO A 3 -50.74 -22.66 -40.39
N LEU A 4 -49.51 -23.20 -40.50
CA LEU A 4 -48.59 -23.39 -39.41
C LEU A 4 -48.02 -22.04 -38.99
N LEU A 5 -48.17 -21.70 -37.70
CA LEU A 5 -47.40 -20.63 -37.07
C LEU A 5 -46.04 -21.18 -36.66
N LEU A 6 -44.96 -20.68 -37.28
CA LEU A 6 -43.59 -20.86 -36.81
C LEU A 6 -43.31 -19.84 -35.70
N SER A 7 -43.13 -20.34 -34.48
CA SER A 7 -42.64 -19.50 -33.35
C SER A 7 -41.14 -19.44 -33.40
N LEU A 8 -40.60 -18.26 -33.69
CA LEU A 8 -39.17 -17.95 -33.53
C LEU A 8 -38.85 -17.68 -32.05
N ILE A 9 -38.13 -18.60 -31.40
CA ILE A 9 -37.58 -18.38 -30.08
C ILE A 9 -36.22 -17.69 -30.25
N ALA A 10 -36.18 -16.39 -29.98
CA ALA A 10 -34.93 -15.63 -29.89
C ALA A 10 -34.29 -15.90 -28.52
N ALA A 11 -33.22 -16.67 -28.50
CA ALA A 11 -32.40 -16.87 -27.32
C ALA A 11 -31.55 -15.61 -27.06
N LEU A 12 -31.91 -14.84 -26.04
CA LEU A 12 -31.08 -13.77 -25.50
C LEU A 12 -29.91 -14.40 -24.75
N PHE A 13 -28.75 -14.44 -25.37
CA PHE A 13 -27.50 -14.66 -24.68
C PHE A 13 -27.13 -13.37 -23.90
N ALA A 14 -27.50 -13.33 -22.63
CA ALA A 14 -26.95 -12.35 -21.69
C ALA A 14 -25.49 -12.72 -21.47
N GLY A 15 -24.59 -12.05 -22.20
CA GLY A 15 -23.13 -12.11 -21.96
C GLY A 15 -22.86 -11.51 -20.60
N ALA A 16 -22.62 -12.34 -19.59
CA ALA A 16 -21.99 -11.91 -18.35
C ALA A 16 -20.58 -11.44 -18.72
N ALA A 17 -20.37 -10.13 -18.75
CA ALA A 17 -19.05 -9.54 -18.78
C ALA A 17 -18.37 -9.93 -17.48
N LEU A 18 -17.55 -10.98 -17.51
CA LEU A 18 -16.55 -11.26 -16.50
C LEU A 18 -15.69 -10.00 -16.39
N ALA A 19 -15.84 -9.28 -15.28
CA ALA A 19 -14.88 -8.24 -14.90
C ALA A 19 -13.50 -8.91 -14.86
N ALA A 20 -12.73 -8.70 -15.93
CA ALA A 20 -11.35 -9.14 -15.98
C ALA A 20 -10.65 -8.43 -14.81
N GLY A 21 -10.40 -9.15 -13.75
CA GLY A 21 -9.47 -8.73 -12.71
C GLY A 21 -8.19 -8.32 -13.43
N ALA A 22 -7.71 -7.11 -13.16
CA ALA A 22 -6.49 -6.58 -13.77
C ALA A 22 -5.41 -7.64 -13.61
N GLY A 23 -5.06 -8.33 -14.70
CA GLY A 23 -4.14 -9.46 -14.70
C GLY A 23 -2.88 -9.09 -13.96
N GLU A 24 -2.46 -9.95 -13.05
CA GLU A 24 -1.20 -9.80 -12.35
C GLU A 24 -0.08 -9.71 -13.39
N ASP A 25 0.73 -8.66 -13.34
CA ASP A 25 1.86 -8.50 -14.23
C ASP A 25 2.85 -9.65 -13.95
N PRO A 26 3.03 -10.61 -14.88
CA PRO A 26 3.86 -11.77 -14.65
C PRO A 26 5.34 -11.41 -14.46
N ASN A 27 5.75 -10.22 -14.90
CA ASN A 27 7.12 -9.74 -14.78
C ASN A 27 7.35 -8.96 -13.47
N ARG A 28 6.30 -8.68 -12.70
CA ARG A 28 6.46 -7.98 -11.43
C ARG A 28 6.98 -8.95 -10.36
N PRO A 29 8.06 -8.60 -9.63
CA PRO A 29 8.60 -9.45 -8.57
C PRO A 29 7.52 -9.90 -7.56
N ARG A 30 7.63 -11.15 -7.10
CA ARG A 30 6.77 -11.66 -6.04
C ARG A 30 7.18 -11.20 -4.66
N GLU A 31 8.40 -10.69 -4.52
CA GLU A 31 8.92 -10.10 -3.32
C GLU A 31 9.53 -8.74 -3.62
N PHE A 32 9.28 -7.78 -2.72
CA PHE A 32 9.91 -6.48 -2.70
C PHE A 32 10.54 -6.25 -1.34
N TRP A 33 11.76 -5.69 -1.33
CA TRP A 33 12.34 -5.13 -0.13
C TRP A 33 12.02 -3.64 -0.06
N TRP A 34 11.60 -3.18 1.12
CA TRP A 34 11.15 -1.81 1.35
C TRP A 34 12.27 -0.97 1.98
N TYR A 35 12.76 0.01 1.23
CA TYR A 35 13.95 0.78 1.54
C TYR A 35 13.62 2.18 2.08
N TRP A 36 13.84 2.37 3.37
CA TRP A 36 13.81 3.68 4.02
C TRP A 36 14.90 4.61 3.50
N ASP A 37 14.79 5.95 3.79
CA ASP A 37 15.85 6.92 3.52
C ASP A 37 16.97 6.77 4.55
N ARG A 38 17.95 5.90 4.26
CA ARG A 38 19.11 5.60 5.09
C ARG A 38 20.38 5.53 4.25
N PRO A 39 21.56 5.75 4.89
CA PRO A 39 22.84 5.53 4.22
C PRO A 39 22.93 4.14 3.57
N ALA A 40 23.45 4.10 2.36
CA ALA A 40 23.54 2.85 1.57
C ALA A 40 24.30 1.73 2.31
N ALA A 41 25.29 2.06 3.15
CA ALA A 41 26.01 1.08 3.97
C ALA A 41 25.14 0.33 4.99
N GLN A 42 23.94 0.82 5.29
CA GLN A 42 22.99 0.21 6.21
C GLN A 42 21.91 -0.60 5.51
N LEU A 43 21.93 -0.64 4.19
CA LEU A 43 20.87 -1.26 3.38
C LEU A 43 21.50 -2.35 2.50
N PRO A 44 21.14 -3.63 2.71
CA PRO A 44 21.61 -4.70 1.85
C PRO A 44 21.01 -4.54 0.43
N PRO A 45 21.73 -4.96 -0.63
CA PRO A 45 21.15 -5.04 -1.95
C PRO A 45 20.08 -6.14 -1.99
N PRO A 46 19.01 -5.99 -2.80
CA PRO A 46 18.01 -7.04 -2.94
C PRO A 46 18.64 -8.28 -3.62
N ALA A 47 18.13 -9.46 -3.26
CA ALA A 47 18.52 -10.70 -3.92
C ALA A 47 18.05 -10.70 -5.40
N PRO A 48 18.65 -11.51 -6.27
CA PRO A 48 18.19 -11.68 -7.65
C PRO A 48 16.69 -12.04 -7.69
N GLY A 49 15.92 -11.34 -8.54
CA GLY A 49 14.47 -11.54 -8.66
C GLY A 49 13.62 -10.81 -7.61
N VAL A 50 14.24 -10.17 -6.61
CA VAL A 50 13.57 -9.34 -5.62
C VAL A 50 13.54 -7.88 -6.10
N GLY A 51 12.39 -7.24 -6.00
CA GLY A 51 12.22 -5.82 -6.33
C GLY A 51 12.59 -4.91 -5.16
N ALA A 52 12.68 -3.63 -5.45
CA ALA A 52 12.94 -2.58 -4.45
C ALA A 52 11.76 -1.58 -4.39
N ALA A 53 11.05 -1.54 -3.28
CA ALA A 53 10.13 -0.45 -2.95
C ALA A 53 10.94 0.64 -2.22
N VAL A 54 11.09 1.79 -2.87
CA VAL A 54 12.06 2.81 -2.44
C VAL A 54 11.34 4.07 -2.00
N LEU A 55 11.49 4.43 -0.72
CA LEU A 55 11.03 5.72 -0.23
C LEU A 55 11.75 6.84 -0.98
N VAL A 56 11.02 7.59 -1.80
CA VAL A 56 11.55 8.70 -2.60
C VAL A 56 11.15 10.07 -2.07
N THR A 57 10.03 10.14 -1.36
CA THR A 57 9.55 11.39 -0.75
C THR A 57 8.82 11.08 0.56
N HIS A 58 9.16 11.84 1.58
CA HIS A 58 8.45 11.87 2.86
C HIS A 58 7.58 13.13 2.89
N VAL A 59 6.29 12.97 3.10
CA VAL A 59 5.29 14.04 3.26
C VAL A 59 4.96 14.14 4.73
N ILE A 60 5.25 15.26 5.37
CA ILE A 60 4.96 15.49 6.78
C ILE A 60 3.88 16.55 6.88
N PHE A 61 2.71 16.18 7.38
CA PHE A 61 1.64 17.12 7.69
C PHE A 61 1.78 17.65 9.10
N SER A 62 1.77 18.98 9.27
CA SER A 62 1.91 19.64 10.57
C SER A 62 0.96 20.84 10.64
N GLY A 63 -0.07 20.76 11.48
CA GLY A 63 -1.10 21.77 11.59
C GLY A 63 -1.79 22.04 10.26
N GLN A 64 -1.76 23.28 9.79
CA GLN A 64 -2.31 23.70 8.49
C GLN A 64 -1.36 23.44 7.31
N GLY A 65 -0.07 23.18 7.58
CA GLY A 65 0.98 23.10 6.59
C GLY A 65 1.42 21.67 6.28
N TYR A 66 2.43 21.60 5.42
CA TYR A 66 3.11 20.37 5.07
C TYR A 66 4.58 20.62 4.75
N ILE A 67 5.40 19.59 4.86
CA ILE A 67 6.80 19.58 4.45
C ILE A 67 6.99 18.42 3.48
N LEU A 68 7.66 18.67 2.36
CA LEU A 68 8.10 17.63 1.43
C LEU A 68 9.60 17.42 1.61
N GLN A 69 9.99 16.21 1.99
CA GLN A 69 11.39 15.82 2.15
C GLN A 69 11.73 14.75 1.11
N PRO A 70 12.37 15.12 -0.01
CA PRO A 70 12.89 14.14 -0.95
C PRO A 70 13.95 13.28 -0.27
N ARG A 71 14.08 12.01 -0.74
CA ARG A 71 15.14 11.12 -0.33
C ARG A 71 16.50 11.81 -0.45
N ARG A 72 17.31 11.71 0.60
CA ARG A 72 18.65 12.34 0.68
C ARG A 72 19.78 11.33 0.48
N SER A 73 19.55 10.10 0.93
CA SER A 73 20.57 9.05 0.89
C SER A 73 20.55 8.34 -0.47
N ALA A 74 21.69 8.33 -1.14
CA ALA A 74 21.83 7.55 -2.36
C ALA A 74 21.57 6.05 -2.09
N LEU A 75 20.81 5.42 -2.95
CA LEU A 75 20.59 3.98 -2.93
C LEU A 75 21.18 3.39 -4.22
N ARG A 76 22.08 2.42 -4.05
CA ARG A 76 22.66 1.68 -5.16
C ARG A 76 21.96 0.33 -5.26
N LEU A 77 21.29 0.11 -6.37
CA LEU A 77 20.62 -1.17 -6.67
C LEU A 77 21.35 -1.89 -7.80
N PRO A 78 21.39 -3.23 -7.79
CA PRO A 78 21.87 -4.01 -8.92
C PRO A 78 21.15 -3.61 -10.20
N GLN A 79 21.85 -3.69 -11.33
CA GLN A 79 21.25 -3.43 -12.65
C GLN A 79 20.08 -4.38 -12.90
N GLY A 80 18.98 -3.86 -13.47
CA GLY A 80 17.78 -4.64 -13.74
C GLY A 80 16.86 -4.87 -12.53
N THR A 81 17.20 -4.36 -11.34
CA THR A 81 16.29 -4.41 -10.19
C THR A 81 14.98 -3.67 -10.51
N ALA A 82 13.87 -4.38 -10.44
CA ALA A 82 12.55 -3.76 -10.56
C ALA A 82 12.33 -2.80 -9.38
N THR A 83 12.01 -1.53 -9.67
CA THR A 83 11.81 -0.51 -8.64
C THR A 83 10.37 -0.04 -8.58
N MET A 84 9.90 0.29 -7.39
CA MET A 84 8.63 0.95 -7.14
C MET A 84 8.87 2.15 -6.21
N PRO A 85 8.60 3.39 -6.67
CA PRO A 85 8.72 4.56 -5.80
C PRO A 85 7.64 4.55 -4.72
N VAL A 86 8.02 4.93 -3.51
CA VAL A 86 7.15 5.05 -2.35
C VAL A 86 7.10 6.50 -1.88
N VAL A 87 5.89 6.98 -1.64
CA VAL A 87 5.63 8.24 -0.92
C VAL A 87 5.11 7.87 0.47
N HIS A 88 5.89 8.19 1.50
CA HIS A 88 5.51 7.96 2.89
C HIS A 88 4.90 9.21 3.49
N VAL A 89 3.82 9.05 4.26
CA VAL A 89 3.09 10.15 4.90
C VAL A 89 3.17 10.01 6.41
N GLU A 90 3.57 11.09 7.06
CA GLU A 90 3.55 11.24 8.50
C GLU A 90 2.67 12.44 8.89
N VAL A 91 1.96 12.33 10.01
CA VAL A 91 1.20 13.42 10.60
C VAL A 91 1.84 13.76 11.94
N ASP A 92 2.32 15.00 12.07
CA ASP A 92 2.93 15.52 13.30
C ASP A 92 1.92 15.39 14.47
N PRO A 93 2.21 14.56 15.47
CA PRO A 93 1.28 14.34 16.59
C PRO A 93 1.17 15.54 17.52
N ALA A 94 2.13 16.48 17.48
CA ALA A 94 2.15 17.66 18.33
C ALA A 94 1.21 18.77 17.83
N ARG A 95 0.67 18.64 16.62
CA ARG A 95 -0.19 19.66 16.01
C ARG A 95 -1.47 19.06 15.46
N ALA A 96 -2.59 19.75 15.66
CA ALA A 96 -3.87 19.31 15.11
C ALA A 96 -3.80 19.23 13.58
N PHE A 97 -4.07 18.06 13.03
CA PHE A 97 -4.12 17.84 11.59
C PHE A 97 -5.31 18.55 10.96
N ALA A 98 -5.06 19.44 10.02
CA ALA A 98 -6.10 20.28 9.43
C ALA A 98 -6.93 19.59 8.35
N ALA A 99 -6.38 18.54 7.71
CA ALA A 99 -7.05 17.78 6.64
C ALA A 99 -7.56 18.70 5.49
N ASN A 100 -6.79 19.73 5.12
CA ASN A 100 -7.22 20.75 4.17
C ASN A 100 -6.84 20.42 2.71
N ALA A 101 -7.38 21.21 1.77
CA ALA A 101 -7.14 21.02 0.35
C ALA A 101 -5.66 21.14 -0.04
N ALA A 102 -4.91 22.09 0.55
CA ALA A 102 -3.49 22.28 0.26
C ALA A 102 -2.66 21.04 0.64
N GLN A 103 -2.99 20.37 1.75
CA GLN A 103 -2.35 19.11 2.16
C GLN A 103 -2.69 17.97 1.20
N SER A 104 -3.95 17.89 0.73
CA SER A 104 -4.37 16.89 -0.26
C SER A 104 -3.68 17.10 -1.62
N ASP A 105 -3.61 18.34 -2.07
CA ASP A 105 -2.95 18.71 -3.33
C ASP A 105 -1.44 18.45 -3.28
N ALA A 106 -0.79 18.75 -2.15
CA ALA A 106 0.62 18.47 -1.93
C ALA A 106 0.92 16.97 -1.97
N LEU A 107 0.08 16.15 -1.34
CA LEU A 107 0.21 14.69 -1.37
C LEU A 107 0.05 14.15 -2.79
N ARG A 108 -0.99 14.59 -3.50
CA ARG A 108 -1.22 14.21 -4.90
C ARG A 108 -0.02 14.60 -5.77
N ALA A 109 0.47 15.83 -5.62
CA ALA A 109 1.64 16.32 -6.37
C ALA A 109 2.90 15.48 -6.07
N ALA A 110 3.13 15.11 -4.82
CA ALA A 110 4.26 14.27 -4.42
C ALA A 110 4.21 12.88 -5.07
N VAL A 111 3.03 12.25 -5.11
CA VAL A 111 2.85 10.93 -5.76
C VAL A 111 3.06 11.04 -7.28
N LEU A 112 2.50 12.04 -7.93
CA LEU A 112 2.69 12.26 -9.36
C LEU A 112 4.15 12.60 -9.72
N ASP A 113 4.85 13.32 -8.86
CA ASP A 113 6.28 13.59 -9.03
C ASP A 113 7.12 12.31 -8.90
N ALA A 114 6.81 11.45 -7.94
CA ALA A 114 7.45 10.15 -7.78
C ALA A 114 7.29 9.27 -9.05
N VAL A 115 6.11 9.28 -9.66
CA VAL A 115 5.85 8.59 -10.93
C VAL A 115 6.67 9.19 -12.08
N ARG A 116 6.69 10.52 -12.21
CA ARG A 116 7.43 11.19 -13.31
C ARG A 116 8.93 10.97 -13.26
N ARG A 117 9.51 10.87 -12.05
CA ARG A 117 10.96 10.66 -11.85
C ARG A 117 11.39 9.21 -12.03
N GLY A 118 10.46 8.27 -11.94
CA GLY A 118 10.72 6.85 -12.09
C GLY A 118 10.30 6.32 -13.46
N SER A 119 10.72 5.08 -13.74
CA SER A 119 10.26 4.31 -14.90
C SER A 119 9.25 3.21 -14.52
N SER A 120 8.81 3.20 -13.28
CA SER A 120 7.91 2.17 -12.76
C SER A 120 6.47 2.43 -13.20
N THR A 121 5.76 1.37 -13.57
CA THR A 121 4.30 1.37 -13.79
C THR A 121 3.51 1.25 -12.47
N TRP A 122 4.20 1.31 -11.33
CA TRP A 122 3.60 1.26 -10.01
C TRP A 122 4.16 2.37 -9.12
N VAL A 123 3.32 2.91 -8.26
CA VAL A 123 3.69 3.79 -7.17
C VAL A 123 3.00 3.32 -5.89
N GLN A 124 3.68 3.42 -4.75
CA GLN A 124 3.09 3.07 -3.46
C GLN A 124 2.90 4.31 -2.61
N LEU A 125 1.72 4.43 -2.02
CA LEU A 125 1.41 5.38 -0.96
C LEU A 125 1.45 4.64 0.37
N ASP A 126 2.35 5.04 1.25
CA ASP A 126 2.47 4.55 2.61
C ASP A 126 1.93 5.62 3.58
N PHE A 127 0.67 5.47 3.95
CA PHE A 127 -0.02 6.39 4.85
C PHE A 127 -0.84 5.63 5.89
N GLU A 128 -0.26 5.44 7.07
CA GLU A 128 -0.91 4.83 8.23
C GLU A 128 -1.91 5.81 8.87
N ALA A 129 -3.00 6.10 8.17
CA ALA A 129 -3.99 7.06 8.61
C ALA A 129 -4.73 6.58 9.87
N ARG A 130 -4.88 7.46 10.85
CA ARG A 130 -5.71 7.22 12.04
C ARG A 130 -7.21 7.33 11.69
N ARG A 131 -8.08 6.81 12.55
CA ARG A 131 -9.54 6.87 12.34
C ARG A 131 -10.04 8.29 12.06
N SER A 132 -9.51 9.30 12.76
CA SER A 132 -9.86 10.71 12.53
C SER A 132 -9.38 11.26 11.17
N GLN A 133 -8.47 10.58 10.50
CA GLN A 133 -7.90 10.97 9.20
C GLN A 133 -8.51 10.18 8.03
N ARG A 134 -9.47 9.29 8.29
CA ARG A 134 -10.05 8.37 7.31
C ARG A 134 -10.63 9.09 6.09
N GLU A 135 -11.40 10.14 6.32
CA GLU A 135 -12.03 10.88 5.23
C GLU A 135 -11.00 11.60 4.34
N PHE A 136 -9.99 12.21 4.97
CA PHE A 136 -8.87 12.79 4.23
C PHE A 136 -8.13 11.73 3.40
N TRP A 137 -7.83 10.58 4.00
CA TRP A 137 -7.17 9.46 3.31
C TRP A 137 -7.97 9.01 2.07
N ARG A 138 -9.28 8.79 2.24
CA ARG A 138 -10.17 8.39 1.14
C ARG A 138 -10.16 9.41 0.01
N THR A 139 -10.39 10.67 0.32
CA THR A 139 -10.41 11.77 -0.65
C THR A 139 -9.06 11.89 -1.37
N ALA A 140 -7.95 11.81 -0.64
CA ALA A 140 -6.62 11.87 -1.23
C ALA A 140 -6.35 10.70 -2.17
N VAL A 141 -6.68 9.46 -1.77
CA VAL A 141 -6.50 8.27 -2.61
C VAL A 141 -7.33 8.35 -3.89
N HIS A 142 -8.60 8.79 -3.81
CA HIS A 142 -9.43 9.02 -5.00
C HIS A 142 -8.82 10.08 -5.94
N SER A 143 -8.37 11.21 -5.39
CA SER A 143 -7.73 12.28 -6.15
C SER A 143 -6.42 11.84 -6.81
N ILE A 144 -5.59 11.08 -6.09
CA ILE A 144 -4.37 10.50 -6.62
C ILE A 144 -4.69 9.56 -7.77
N LYS A 145 -5.57 8.56 -7.54
CA LYS A 145 -5.89 7.55 -8.56
C LYS A 145 -6.44 8.17 -9.84
N ALA A 146 -7.30 9.17 -9.72
CA ALA A 146 -7.86 9.88 -10.88
C ALA A 146 -6.80 10.67 -11.67
N ALA A 147 -5.71 11.09 -11.02
CA ALA A 147 -4.65 11.88 -11.64
C ALA A 147 -3.45 11.05 -12.14
N LEU A 148 -3.39 9.75 -11.82
CA LEU A 148 -2.31 8.90 -12.31
C LEU A 148 -2.36 8.75 -13.83
N PRO A 149 -1.20 8.75 -14.50
CA PRO A 149 -1.13 8.44 -15.93
C PRO A 149 -1.71 7.06 -16.26
N ALA A 150 -2.25 6.92 -17.48
CA ALA A 150 -2.74 5.64 -17.96
C ALA A 150 -1.65 4.56 -17.85
N GLY A 151 -2.03 3.37 -17.36
CA GLY A 151 -1.10 2.26 -17.14
C GLY A 151 -0.33 2.31 -15.82
N VAL A 152 -0.36 3.40 -15.07
CA VAL A 152 0.24 3.46 -13.73
C VAL A 152 -0.75 2.97 -12.68
N ARG A 153 -0.28 2.08 -11.82
CA ARG A 153 -1.06 1.44 -10.76
C ARG A 153 -0.66 1.96 -9.38
N LEU A 154 -1.65 2.03 -8.48
CA LEU A 154 -1.49 2.50 -7.11
C LEU A 154 -1.51 1.33 -6.12
N SER A 155 -0.40 1.13 -5.43
CA SER A 155 -0.31 0.28 -4.24
C SER A 155 -0.47 1.15 -2.99
N VAL A 156 -1.10 0.63 -1.94
CA VAL A 156 -1.17 1.29 -0.64
C VAL A 156 -0.79 0.33 0.46
N THR A 157 -0.05 0.82 1.45
CA THR A 157 0.08 0.12 2.72
C THR A 157 -1.20 0.26 3.54
N ALA A 158 -1.47 -0.70 4.39
CA ALA A 158 -2.64 -0.70 5.26
C ALA A 158 -2.28 -1.23 6.64
N LEU A 159 -2.86 -0.66 7.68
CA LEU A 159 -2.84 -1.32 8.98
C LEU A 159 -3.56 -2.67 8.85
N ALA A 160 -3.07 -3.70 9.53
CA ALA A 160 -3.69 -5.03 9.49
C ALA A 160 -5.19 -4.98 9.82
N SER A 161 -5.61 -4.11 10.76
CA SER A 161 -7.01 -3.93 11.15
C SER A 161 -7.94 -3.57 9.99
N TRP A 162 -7.45 -2.85 8.98
CA TRP A 162 -8.25 -2.43 7.83
C TRP A 162 -8.74 -3.62 7.00
N CYS A 163 -8.04 -4.74 7.09
CA CYS A 163 -8.33 -5.96 6.36
C CYS A 163 -9.19 -6.97 7.16
N TYR A 164 -9.49 -6.69 8.45
CA TYR A 164 -10.17 -7.62 9.36
C TYR A 164 -11.40 -7.03 10.07
N GLY A 165 -12.12 -6.15 9.44
CA GLY A 165 -13.39 -5.69 10.00
C GLY A 165 -13.65 -4.20 9.97
N ASP A 166 -12.62 -3.38 9.87
CA ASP A 166 -12.77 -1.91 9.86
C ASP A 166 -13.43 -1.37 8.58
N ARG A 167 -13.53 -2.17 7.54
CA ARG A 167 -14.10 -1.81 6.22
C ARG A 167 -13.58 -0.47 5.68
N TRP A 168 -12.33 -0.18 5.98
CA TRP A 168 -11.70 1.08 5.57
C TRP A 168 -11.44 1.16 4.09
N ILE A 169 -11.09 0.04 3.51
CA ILE A 169 -10.40 -0.03 2.24
C ILE A 169 -11.28 -0.64 1.12
N GLY A 170 -12.49 -1.12 1.49
CA GLY A 170 -13.35 -1.88 0.61
C GLY A 170 -13.70 -1.21 -0.72
N ASP A 171 -13.84 0.11 -0.75
CA ASP A 171 -14.22 0.91 -1.91
C ASP A 171 -13.08 1.81 -2.45
N ALA A 172 -11.88 1.75 -1.84
CA ALA A 172 -10.76 2.56 -2.28
C ALA A 172 -10.29 2.17 -3.69
N PRO A 173 -10.08 3.14 -4.61
CA PRO A 173 -9.70 2.86 -5.99
C PRO A 173 -8.21 2.56 -6.13
N VAL A 174 -7.73 1.54 -5.43
CA VAL A 174 -6.34 1.10 -5.43
C VAL A 174 -6.20 -0.25 -6.12
N ASP A 175 -5.03 -0.51 -6.69
CA ASP A 175 -4.75 -1.73 -7.45
C ASP A 175 -4.11 -2.82 -6.57
N GLU A 176 -3.50 -2.45 -5.45
CA GLU A 176 -2.91 -3.37 -4.48
C GLU A 176 -2.99 -2.80 -3.07
N ILE A 177 -3.27 -3.67 -2.11
CA ILE A 177 -3.30 -3.36 -0.68
C ILE A 177 -2.26 -4.23 0.00
N VAL A 178 -1.39 -3.60 0.81
CA VAL A 178 -0.31 -4.28 1.54
C VAL A 178 -0.59 -4.16 3.04
N PRO A 179 -1.39 -5.07 3.64
CA PRO A 179 -1.56 -5.11 5.08
C PRO A 179 -0.24 -5.41 5.78
N MET A 180 0.10 -4.62 6.79
CA MET A 180 1.35 -4.72 7.53
C MET A 180 1.18 -5.63 8.75
N TYR A 181 1.93 -6.74 8.79
CA TYR A 181 1.92 -7.74 9.85
C TYR A 181 3.16 -7.64 10.74
N PHE A 182 3.58 -6.44 11.07
CA PHE A 182 4.70 -6.16 11.97
C PHE A 182 4.37 -5.00 12.91
N ARG A 183 5.16 -4.82 13.98
CA ARG A 183 4.93 -3.81 15.04
C ARG A 183 3.57 -3.96 15.75
N LEU A 184 2.97 -5.14 15.70
CA LEU A 184 1.65 -5.44 16.27
C LEU A 184 1.65 -5.63 17.80
N ARG A 185 2.82 -5.73 18.42
CA ARG A 185 2.98 -5.84 19.89
C ARG A 185 2.01 -6.88 20.51
N GLN A 186 1.18 -6.49 21.48
CA GLN A 186 0.25 -7.38 22.16
C GLN A 186 -0.81 -7.99 21.22
N THR A 187 -1.17 -7.31 20.14
CA THR A 187 -2.19 -7.80 19.19
C THR A 187 -1.64 -8.81 18.18
N ARG A 188 -0.31 -9.06 18.13
CA ARG A 188 0.31 -10.00 17.18
C ARG A 188 -0.36 -11.37 17.16
N ARG A 189 -0.63 -11.93 18.36
CA ARG A 189 -1.28 -13.25 18.48
C ARG A 189 -2.66 -13.28 17.82
N ASP A 190 -3.46 -12.23 18.02
CA ASP A 190 -4.80 -12.14 17.45
C ASP A 190 -4.76 -12.08 15.93
N TYR A 191 -3.80 -11.32 15.37
CA TYR A 191 -3.63 -11.25 13.91
C TYR A 191 -3.06 -12.53 13.32
N ILE A 192 -2.26 -13.32 14.04
CA ILE A 192 -1.85 -14.66 13.61
C ILE A 192 -3.09 -15.55 13.45
N LEU A 193 -3.98 -15.58 14.44
CA LEU A 193 -5.21 -16.38 14.39
C LEU A 193 -6.14 -15.90 13.27
N ARG A 194 -6.30 -14.58 13.12
CA ARG A 194 -7.13 -13.98 12.06
C ARG A 194 -6.57 -14.28 10.66
N SER A 195 -5.26 -14.16 10.47
CA SER A 195 -4.63 -14.44 9.18
C SER A 195 -4.70 -15.91 8.78
N ALA A 196 -4.68 -16.83 9.75
CA ALA A 196 -4.91 -18.26 9.50
C ALA A 196 -6.34 -18.56 9.04
N ALA A 197 -7.33 -17.76 9.48
CA ALA A 197 -8.72 -17.87 9.05
C ALA A 197 -9.01 -17.14 7.71
N GLY A 198 -8.05 -16.35 7.21
CA GLY A 198 -8.20 -15.54 6.01
C GLY A 198 -8.62 -14.10 6.29
N VAL A 199 -8.42 -13.23 5.30
CA VAL A 199 -8.78 -11.80 5.37
C VAL A 199 -10.28 -11.61 5.09
N SER A 200 -10.91 -10.64 5.77
CA SER A 200 -12.32 -10.31 5.51
C SER A 200 -12.51 -9.41 4.28
N GLU A 201 -11.48 -8.66 3.88
CA GLU A 201 -11.45 -7.88 2.64
C GLU A 201 -10.60 -8.63 1.60
N ALA A 202 -11.24 -9.20 0.60
CA ALA A 202 -10.59 -10.07 -0.38
C ALA A 202 -9.39 -9.42 -1.10
N ARG A 203 -9.43 -8.10 -1.33
CA ARG A 203 -8.33 -7.38 -1.98
C ARG A 203 -7.06 -7.32 -1.13
N CYS A 204 -7.18 -7.47 0.19
CA CYS A 204 -6.04 -7.59 1.10
C CYS A 204 -5.28 -8.92 0.95
N ALA A 205 -5.78 -9.85 0.15
CA ALA A 205 -5.07 -11.09 -0.18
C ALA A 205 -4.05 -10.93 -1.33
N SER A 206 -4.00 -9.75 -1.96
CA SER A 206 -3.09 -9.49 -3.10
C SER A 206 -1.63 -9.31 -2.68
N ALA A 207 -1.38 -8.88 -1.45
CA ALA A 207 -0.04 -8.66 -0.93
C ALA A 207 -0.03 -8.68 0.60
N HIS A 208 1.17 -8.68 1.20
CA HIS A 208 1.37 -8.54 2.65
C HIS A 208 2.74 -7.93 2.96
N GLY A 209 2.84 -7.25 4.09
CA GLY A 209 4.07 -6.65 4.61
C GLY A 209 4.53 -7.33 5.90
N VAL A 210 5.82 -7.66 5.98
CA VAL A 210 6.51 -8.16 7.18
C VAL A 210 7.78 -7.36 7.40
N ALA A 211 8.34 -7.39 8.60
CA ALA A 211 9.63 -6.73 8.88
C ALA A 211 10.73 -7.79 9.06
N ASP A 212 11.94 -7.48 8.58
CA ASP A 212 13.11 -8.39 8.65
C ASP A 212 13.72 -8.49 10.06
N ASP A 213 13.38 -7.56 10.94
CA ASP A 213 13.86 -7.49 12.32
C ASP A 213 12.86 -8.04 13.35
N GLU A 214 11.74 -8.63 12.89
CA GLU A 214 10.79 -9.36 13.71
C GLU A 214 10.81 -10.87 13.41
N PRO A 215 10.31 -11.72 14.32
CA PRO A 215 10.14 -13.14 14.04
C PRO A 215 9.26 -13.37 12.82
N ASP A 216 9.56 -14.41 12.05
CA ASP A 216 8.76 -14.81 10.90
C ASP A 216 7.28 -14.94 11.26
N TRP A 217 6.43 -14.64 10.28
CA TRP A 217 4.99 -14.84 10.44
C TRP A 217 4.70 -16.35 10.38
N PRO A 218 4.05 -16.93 11.39
CA PRO A 218 3.99 -18.39 11.55
C PRO A 218 2.99 -19.09 10.63
N VAL A 219 2.19 -18.33 9.87
CA VAL A 219 1.24 -18.85 8.88
C VAL A 219 1.54 -18.26 7.51
N ALA A 220 1.26 -19.01 6.44
CA ALA A 220 1.43 -18.52 5.10
C ALA A 220 0.48 -17.34 4.82
N LEU A 221 1.05 -16.23 4.40
CA LEU A 221 0.31 -15.05 3.99
C LEU A 221 0.17 -15.05 2.46
N PRO A 222 -1.01 -14.68 1.93
CA PRO A 222 -1.25 -14.69 0.49
C PRO A 222 -0.57 -13.53 -0.23
N GLY A 223 -0.42 -13.67 -1.55
CA GLY A 223 -0.04 -12.60 -2.46
C GLY A 223 1.44 -12.22 -2.40
N ARG A 224 1.74 -11.00 -2.84
CA ARG A 224 3.10 -10.45 -2.93
C ARG A 224 3.64 -10.09 -1.57
N ARG A 225 4.89 -10.46 -1.32
CA ARG A 225 5.58 -10.21 -0.06
C ARG A 225 6.34 -8.88 -0.10
N TYR A 226 6.13 -8.02 0.87
CA TYR A 226 6.94 -6.83 1.12
C TYR A 226 7.72 -7.01 2.41
N VAL A 227 9.04 -6.92 2.35
CA VAL A 227 9.94 -7.00 3.50
C VAL A 227 10.38 -5.60 3.85
N PHE A 228 9.85 -5.07 4.93
CA PHE A 228 10.26 -3.77 5.47
C PHE A 228 11.59 -3.96 6.19
N LEU A 229 12.65 -3.37 5.65
CA LEU A 229 13.99 -3.47 6.22
C LEU A 229 14.05 -2.69 7.52
N GLY A 230 14.09 -3.41 8.62
CA GLY A 230 14.09 -2.88 9.96
C GLY A 230 15.35 -2.09 10.32
N GLN A 231 15.32 -1.48 11.48
CA GLN A 231 16.47 -0.73 11.99
C GLN A 231 17.45 -1.66 12.71
N ARG A 232 18.08 -2.58 12.06
CA ARG A 232 19.20 -3.29 12.67
C ARG A 232 20.31 -2.27 12.96
N GLY A 233 20.35 -1.75 14.21
CA GLY A 233 21.37 -0.80 14.67
C GLY A 233 20.91 0.40 15.48
N ARG A 234 19.63 0.61 15.74
CA ARG A 234 19.17 1.55 16.77
C ARG A 234 18.63 0.80 17.99
N LEU A 235 19.49 0.56 18.95
CA LEU A 235 19.12 0.60 20.36
C LEU A 235 18.84 2.08 20.69
N GLY A 236 17.60 2.45 20.85
CA GLY A 236 17.22 3.83 21.23
C GLY A 236 15.85 4.16 20.62
N THR A 237 14.82 3.97 21.40
CA THR A 237 13.58 4.72 21.47
C THR A 237 13.38 5.78 20.36
N ASP A 238 12.41 5.58 19.44
CA ASP A 238 11.35 6.54 19.26
C ASP A 238 10.41 6.21 18.10
N SER A 239 9.15 6.12 18.45
CA SER A 239 8.01 6.70 17.75
C SER A 239 7.45 6.10 16.44
N ILE A 240 7.41 4.80 16.25
CA ILE A 240 6.31 4.24 15.42
C ILE A 240 5.29 3.51 16.33
N ALA A 241 5.53 3.56 17.62
CA ALA A 241 4.89 2.70 18.60
C ALA A 241 3.47 3.10 19.00
N ASP A 242 3.03 4.31 18.72
CA ASP A 242 1.73 4.82 19.20
C ASP A 242 0.58 4.70 18.20
N SER A 243 0.86 4.41 16.91
CA SER A 243 -0.23 4.38 15.94
C SER A 243 -1.07 3.10 15.99
N GLN A 244 -0.52 1.98 16.45
CA GLN A 244 -1.28 0.72 16.49
C GLN A 244 -1.88 0.37 17.87
N GLY A 245 -1.41 0.98 18.95
CA GLY A 245 -1.90 0.72 20.31
C GLY A 245 -3.21 1.42 20.70
N SER A 246 -3.69 2.38 19.90
CA SER A 246 -4.87 3.20 20.20
C SER A 246 -6.16 2.76 19.49
N TYR A 247 -6.16 1.58 18.86
CA TYR A 247 -7.28 1.10 18.05
C TYR A 247 -8.10 -0.02 18.68
N LEU A 248 -8.22 -0.04 20.01
CA LEU A 248 -9.25 -0.83 20.69
C LEU A 248 -10.45 0.06 21.03
N PRO A 249 -11.66 -0.53 21.01
CA PRO A 249 -12.97 0.11 20.80
C PRO A 249 -13.31 1.21 21.78
#